data_1b8e8cecf84f44df3449c47df521bdd9
#
_entry.id   1b8e8cecf84f44df3449c47df521bdd9
#
_cell.length_a   1.000
_cell.length_b   1.000
_cell.length_c   1.000
_cell.angle_alpha   90.00
_cell.angle_beta   90.00
_cell.angle_gamma   90.00
#
_symmetry.space_group_name_H-M   'P 1'
#
loop_
_entity.id
_entity.type
_entity.pdbx_description
1 polymer ?
#
loop_
_entity_poly.entity_id
_entity_poly.type
_entity_poly.pdbx_seq_one_letter_code
_entity_poly.pdbx_strand_id
1 'polypeptide(L)'
;VKGTAWMAYVSNPPMKQDCKTCHTVQADVFKHTDTHSNLDCIACHMPNMPEPAEYSEDQAKVAGTALYRAHMYKINPSPDKTSYVKKEGKVDGKIVSQYELAKDEKGRDFVDLMWSCARNAPADWTVFEGKGCHSQYTSKLEEGLVYKDQKQVYGELVKWQNPIKEGYKEIRGATERINKLLEVTRLDRDQRTQVLSYVDLATQIADMIEKDGSWGAHAHNYMTQRLAATQNYVRKAQEILDAGKFSKTAVDPLK
;
A
#
# COMPACT_ATOMS: atom_id res chain seq x y z
N VAL A 1 -21.63 -23.22 -27.81
CA VAL A 1 -20.28 -23.40 -28.37
C VAL A 1 -19.29 -22.34 -27.86
N LYS A 2 -19.73 -21.39 -27.02
CA LYS A 2 -18.85 -20.37 -26.45
C LYS A 2 -18.37 -20.69 -25.00
N GLY A 3 -18.66 -21.88 -24.50
CA GLY A 3 -18.22 -22.33 -23.16
C GLY A 3 -16.81 -22.91 -23.10
N THR A 4 -16.19 -23.22 -24.23
CA THR A 4 -14.91 -23.91 -24.28
C THR A 4 -13.70 -23.01 -23.94
N ALA A 5 -13.76 -21.72 -24.22
CA ALA A 5 -12.69 -20.80 -23.86
C ALA A 5 -12.61 -20.57 -22.34
N TRP A 6 -13.73 -20.60 -21.65
CA TRP A 6 -13.82 -20.46 -20.21
C TRP A 6 -13.28 -21.68 -19.47
N MET A 7 -13.62 -22.89 -19.98
CA MET A 7 -13.10 -24.13 -19.42
C MET A 7 -11.60 -24.29 -19.66
N ALA A 8 -11.06 -23.80 -20.77
CA ALA A 8 -9.62 -23.82 -21.01
C ALA A 8 -8.85 -22.92 -20.02
N TYR A 9 -9.46 -21.84 -19.56
CA TYR A 9 -8.88 -20.97 -18.52
C TYR A 9 -8.90 -21.62 -17.13
N VAL A 10 -9.92 -22.42 -16.84
CA VAL A 10 -10.06 -23.17 -15.59
C VAL A 10 -9.18 -24.42 -15.57
N SER A 11 -8.83 -24.97 -16.75
CA SER A 11 -7.98 -26.16 -16.87
C SER A 11 -6.48 -25.87 -16.86
N ASN A 12 -6.07 -24.62 -17.00
CA ASN A 12 -4.68 -24.26 -16.72
C ASN A 12 -4.42 -24.40 -15.21
N PRO A 13 -3.40 -25.16 -14.82
CA PRO A 13 -3.09 -25.27 -13.41
C PRO A 13 -2.90 -23.85 -12.83
N PRO A 14 -3.48 -23.56 -11.67
CA PRO A 14 -3.30 -22.26 -11.03
C PRO A 14 -1.80 -21.99 -10.92
N MET A 15 -1.41 -20.72 -11.01
CA MET A 15 -0.02 -20.32 -10.82
C MET A 15 0.54 -21.08 -9.61
N LYS A 16 1.54 -21.93 -9.86
CA LYS A 16 2.17 -22.75 -8.80
C LYS A 16 2.93 -21.89 -7.78
N GLN A 17 3.12 -20.61 -8.08
CA GLN A 17 3.85 -19.68 -7.22
C GLN A 17 2.87 -18.72 -6.55
N ASP A 18 2.90 -18.70 -5.23
CA ASP A 18 2.22 -17.71 -4.41
C ASP A 18 2.88 -16.33 -4.63
N CYS A 19 2.09 -15.27 -4.50
CA CYS A 19 2.57 -13.87 -4.54
C CYS A 19 3.77 -13.65 -3.59
N LYS A 20 3.74 -14.29 -2.44
CA LYS A 20 4.77 -14.25 -1.40
C LYS A 20 6.13 -14.78 -1.83
N THR A 21 6.18 -15.60 -2.88
CA THR A 21 7.44 -16.13 -3.41
C THR A 21 8.31 -15.03 -4.04
N CYS A 22 7.69 -14.05 -4.70
CA CYS A 22 8.40 -12.93 -5.32
C CYS A 22 8.32 -11.65 -4.48
N HIS A 23 7.19 -11.41 -3.81
CA HIS A 23 6.95 -10.24 -2.95
C HIS A 23 7.33 -10.54 -1.49
N THR A 24 8.59 -10.95 -1.28
CA THR A 24 9.06 -11.44 0.03
C THR A 24 9.03 -10.38 1.12
N VAL A 25 9.39 -9.12 0.81
CA VAL A 25 9.37 -8.01 1.77
C VAL A 25 7.94 -7.69 2.17
N GLN A 26 7.02 -7.57 1.20
CA GLN A 26 5.61 -7.31 1.45
C GLN A 26 4.97 -8.44 2.26
N ALA A 27 5.30 -9.69 1.94
CA ALA A 27 4.83 -10.85 2.68
C ALA A 27 5.35 -10.88 4.13
N ASP A 28 6.61 -10.49 4.32
CA ASP A 28 7.23 -10.42 5.63
C ASP A 28 6.60 -9.34 6.51
N VAL A 29 6.30 -8.19 5.94
CA VAL A 29 5.57 -7.11 6.61
C VAL A 29 4.12 -7.51 6.88
N PHE A 30 3.42 -8.02 5.88
CA PHE A 30 1.99 -8.34 5.98
C PHE A 30 1.67 -9.42 7.02
N LYS A 31 2.57 -10.36 7.28
CA LYS A 31 2.36 -11.37 8.36
C LYS A 31 2.25 -10.74 9.76
N HIS A 32 2.66 -9.49 9.93
CA HIS A 32 2.57 -8.75 11.18
C HIS A 32 1.32 -7.84 11.25
N THR A 33 0.42 -7.93 10.26
CA THR A 33 -0.85 -7.19 10.35
C THR A 33 -1.74 -7.77 11.45
N ASP A 34 -2.32 -6.91 12.24
CA ASP A 34 -3.32 -7.24 13.24
C ASP A 34 -4.74 -6.98 12.73
N THR A 35 -4.92 -5.90 11.95
CA THR A 35 -6.22 -5.44 11.46
C THR A 35 -6.78 -6.35 10.34
N HIS A 36 -5.92 -6.83 9.44
CA HIS A 36 -6.30 -7.61 8.26
C HIS A 36 -5.69 -9.03 8.27
N SER A 37 -5.46 -9.59 9.45
CA SER A 37 -4.73 -10.86 9.64
C SER A 37 -5.37 -12.07 8.92
N ASN A 38 -6.68 -12.02 8.68
CA ASN A 38 -7.41 -13.10 8.01
C ASN A 38 -7.58 -12.88 6.50
N LEU A 39 -6.91 -11.87 5.92
CA LEU A 39 -7.00 -11.59 4.50
C LEU A 39 -5.78 -12.13 3.75
N ASP A 40 -5.97 -12.34 2.46
CA ASP A 40 -4.90 -12.66 1.52
C ASP A 40 -4.63 -11.44 0.61
N CYS A 41 -3.44 -11.40 0.01
CA CYS A 41 -3.01 -10.34 -0.93
C CYS A 41 -4.06 -10.07 -2.02
N ILE A 42 -4.67 -11.13 -2.53
CA ILE A 42 -5.69 -11.05 -3.57
C ILE A 42 -6.98 -10.36 -3.12
N ALA A 43 -7.25 -10.27 -1.83
CA ALA A 43 -8.46 -9.61 -1.33
C ALA A 43 -8.47 -8.12 -1.67
N CYS A 44 -7.31 -7.47 -1.61
CA CYS A 44 -7.14 -6.05 -1.91
C CYS A 44 -6.60 -5.80 -3.31
N HIS A 45 -5.60 -6.60 -3.75
CA HIS A 45 -4.89 -6.39 -5.01
C HIS A 45 -5.60 -7.01 -6.22
N MET A 46 -6.50 -7.96 -6.01
CA MET A 46 -7.28 -8.61 -7.07
C MET A 46 -8.74 -8.76 -6.64
N PRO A 47 -9.45 -7.66 -6.35
CA PRO A 47 -10.84 -7.74 -5.97
C PRO A 47 -11.69 -8.28 -7.13
N ASN A 48 -12.85 -8.83 -6.79
CA ASN A 48 -13.84 -9.14 -7.81
C ASN A 48 -14.44 -7.84 -8.35
N MET A 49 -14.35 -7.65 -9.64
CA MET A 49 -14.79 -6.46 -10.35
C MET A 49 -15.65 -6.87 -11.56
N PRO A 50 -16.60 -6.02 -12.01
CA PRO A 50 -17.34 -6.30 -13.22
C PRO A 50 -16.40 -6.28 -14.44
N GLU A 51 -16.64 -7.17 -15.38
CA GLU A 51 -15.92 -7.14 -16.66
C GLU A 51 -16.30 -5.87 -17.42
N PRO A 52 -15.32 -5.13 -17.97
CA PRO A 52 -15.61 -4.00 -18.85
C PRO A 52 -16.33 -4.53 -20.09
N ALA A 53 -17.55 -4.12 -20.27
CA ALA A 53 -18.34 -4.55 -21.42
C ALA A 53 -19.33 -3.45 -21.80
N GLU A 54 -19.83 -3.52 -23.03
CA GLU A 54 -20.99 -2.75 -23.46
C GLU A 54 -22.23 -3.27 -22.73
N TYR A 55 -22.72 -2.55 -21.73
CA TYR A 55 -23.96 -2.92 -21.05
C TYR A 55 -25.09 -2.00 -21.49
N SER A 56 -26.13 -2.59 -22.08
CA SER A 56 -27.45 -1.98 -22.03
C SER A 56 -28.04 -2.12 -20.63
N GLU A 57 -28.95 -1.23 -20.20
CA GLU A 57 -29.62 -1.35 -18.89
C GLU A 57 -30.20 -2.74 -18.63
N ASP A 58 -30.69 -3.40 -19.64
CA ASP A 58 -31.26 -4.76 -19.57
C ASP A 58 -30.14 -5.82 -19.37
N GLN A 59 -28.99 -5.62 -19.98
CA GLN A 59 -27.82 -6.51 -19.78
C GLN A 59 -27.11 -6.28 -18.44
N ALA A 60 -27.13 -5.08 -17.91
CA ALA A 60 -26.61 -4.80 -16.57
C ALA A 60 -27.38 -5.57 -15.49
N LYS A 61 -28.71 -5.74 -15.66
CA LYS A 61 -29.53 -6.57 -14.77
C LYS A 61 -29.19 -8.06 -14.85
N VAL A 62 -28.70 -8.53 -15.97
CA VAL A 62 -28.31 -9.93 -16.20
C VAL A 62 -26.82 -10.15 -15.93
N ALA A 63 -25.98 -9.18 -16.24
CA ALA A 63 -24.52 -9.23 -16.08
C ALA A 63 -24.05 -9.06 -14.63
N GLY A 64 -24.92 -8.70 -13.71
CA GLY A 64 -24.63 -8.65 -12.27
C GLY A 64 -24.13 -9.97 -11.68
N THR A 65 -24.06 -11.03 -12.48
CA THR A 65 -23.46 -12.32 -12.11
C THR A 65 -22.04 -12.51 -12.62
N ALA A 66 -21.55 -11.68 -13.54
CA ALA A 66 -20.25 -11.84 -14.17
C ALA A 66 -19.17 -10.95 -13.50
N LEU A 67 -18.94 -11.17 -12.22
CA LEU A 67 -17.75 -10.64 -11.56
C LEU A 67 -16.55 -11.52 -11.95
N TYR A 68 -15.50 -10.90 -12.44
CA TYR A 68 -14.21 -11.57 -12.62
C TYR A 68 -13.21 -11.06 -11.59
N ARG A 69 -12.23 -11.88 -11.28
CA ARG A 69 -11.14 -11.44 -10.43
C ARG A 69 -10.18 -10.57 -11.24
N ALA A 70 -10.05 -9.32 -10.85
CA ALA A 70 -9.20 -8.37 -11.53
C ALA A 70 -7.71 -8.77 -11.41
N HIS A 71 -7.00 -8.81 -12.54
CA HIS A 71 -5.55 -9.05 -12.57
C HIS A 71 -4.76 -7.74 -12.69
N MET A 72 -5.25 -6.69 -12.06
CA MET A 72 -4.66 -5.36 -12.17
C MET A 72 -3.56 -5.09 -11.15
N TYR A 73 -3.51 -5.84 -10.06
CA TYR A 73 -2.50 -5.86 -8.98
C TYR A 73 -2.17 -4.50 -8.35
N LYS A 74 -2.19 -3.41 -9.10
CA LYS A 74 -1.82 -2.09 -8.62
C LYS A 74 -3.03 -1.39 -8.01
N ILE A 75 -2.91 -0.99 -6.75
CA ILE A 75 -3.87 -0.09 -6.12
C ILE A 75 -3.43 1.34 -6.39
N ASN A 76 -4.35 2.16 -6.90
CA ASN A 76 -4.16 3.61 -7.03
C ASN A 76 -4.82 4.29 -5.83
N PRO A 77 -4.03 4.89 -4.92
CA PRO A 77 -4.56 5.50 -3.71
C PRO A 77 -5.12 6.92 -3.93
N SER A 78 -5.15 7.43 -5.16
CA SER A 78 -5.68 8.77 -5.41
C SER A 78 -7.18 8.85 -5.13
N PRO A 79 -7.66 9.84 -4.36
CA PRO A 79 -9.07 9.99 -4.03
C PRO A 79 -9.94 10.38 -5.24
N ASP A 80 -9.34 10.83 -6.33
CA ASP A 80 -10.03 11.32 -7.53
C ASP A 80 -9.91 10.37 -8.73
N LYS A 81 -9.30 9.18 -8.55
CA LYS A 81 -9.10 8.19 -9.60
C LYS A 81 -10.00 6.99 -9.37
N THR A 82 -10.82 6.67 -10.36
CA THR A 82 -11.70 5.49 -10.37
C THR A 82 -11.19 4.46 -11.36
N SER A 83 -11.39 3.18 -11.06
CA SER A 83 -10.99 2.06 -11.95
C SER A 83 -11.76 2.03 -13.26
N TYR A 84 -12.92 2.69 -13.30
CA TYR A 84 -13.76 2.74 -14.48
C TYR A 84 -14.08 4.16 -14.89
N VAL A 85 -14.15 4.37 -16.21
CA VAL A 85 -14.64 5.62 -16.82
C VAL A 85 -15.93 5.31 -17.55
N LYS A 86 -17.00 6.03 -17.20
CA LYS A 86 -18.27 5.95 -17.92
C LYS A 86 -18.16 6.74 -19.21
N LYS A 87 -18.49 6.11 -20.32
CA LYS A 87 -18.69 6.76 -21.63
C LYS A 87 -20.12 6.61 -22.05
N GLU A 88 -20.70 7.65 -22.60
CA GLU A 88 -22.03 7.59 -23.17
C GLU A 88 -21.90 7.53 -24.68
N GLY A 89 -22.50 6.50 -25.26
CA GLY A 89 -22.64 6.29 -26.70
C GLY A 89 -24.11 6.25 -27.13
N LYS A 90 -24.37 6.33 -28.42
CA LYS A 90 -25.71 6.09 -28.99
C LYS A 90 -25.67 4.82 -29.81
N VAL A 91 -26.51 3.84 -29.46
CA VAL A 91 -26.73 2.63 -30.25
C VAL A 91 -28.23 2.60 -30.60
N ASP A 92 -28.55 2.54 -31.87
CA ASP A 92 -29.94 2.55 -32.39
C ASP A 92 -30.77 3.71 -31.84
N GLY A 93 -30.16 4.90 -31.70
CA GLY A 93 -30.84 6.10 -31.22
C GLY A 93 -31.02 6.18 -29.68
N LYS A 94 -30.70 5.13 -28.95
CA LYS A 94 -30.75 5.08 -27.49
C LYS A 94 -29.37 5.42 -26.88
N ILE A 95 -29.37 6.14 -25.77
CA ILE A 95 -28.13 6.38 -24.98
C ILE A 95 -27.75 5.09 -24.28
N VAL A 96 -26.56 4.62 -24.54
CA VAL A 96 -25.96 3.44 -23.90
C VAL A 96 -24.74 3.88 -23.11
N SER A 97 -24.70 3.52 -21.84
CA SER A 97 -23.54 3.75 -21.00
C SER A 97 -22.54 2.60 -21.16
N GLN A 98 -21.31 2.94 -21.49
CA GLN A 98 -20.18 2.01 -21.56
C GLN A 98 -19.22 2.30 -20.44
N TYR A 99 -18.70 1.26 -19.81
CA TYR A 99 -17.66 1.40 -18.78
C TYR A 99 -16.36 0.81 -19.29
N GLU A 100 -15.34 1.64 -19.35
CA GLU A 100 -13.99 1.23 -19.73
C GLU A 100 -13.07 1.29 -18.53
N LEU A 101 -12.04 0.42 -18.51
CA LEU A 101 -11.00 0.50 -17.49
C LEU A 101 -10.21 1.80 -17.68
N ALA A 102 -10.10 2.54 -16.59
CA ALA A 102 -9.26 3.71 -16.53
C ALA A 102 -7.77 3.31 -16.54
N LYS A 103 -6.95 4.17 -17.12
CA LYS A 103 -5.50 3.97 -17.14
C LYS A 103 -4.81 4.97 -16.22
N ASP A 104 -3.72 4.54 -15.60
CA ASP A 104 -2.83 5.44 -14.87
C ASP A 104 -1.97 6.27 -15.85
N GLU A 105 -1.14 7.15 -15.32
CA GLU A 105 -0.23 8.01 -16.09
C GLU A 105 0.78 7.24 -16.96
N LYS A 106 0.97 5.95 -16.67
CA LYS A 106 1.83 5.04 -17.44
C LYS A 106 1.04 4.12 -18.36
N GLY A 107 -0.26 4.38 -18.56
CA GLY A 107 -1.14 3.60 -19.41
C GLY A 107 -1.53 2.21 -18.84
N ARG A 108 -1.38 1.97 -17.53
CA ARG A 108 -1.67 0.70 -16.89
C ARG A 108 -3.03 0.72 -16.21
N ASP A 109 -3.70 -0.42 -16.20
CA ASP A 109 -4.90 -0.63 -15.40
C ASP A 109 -4.57 -0.58 -13.89
N PHE A 110 -5.53 -0.18 -13.09
CA PHE A 110 -5.38 -0.10 -11.64
C PHE A 110 -6.70 -0.38 -10.92
N VAL A 111 -6.59 -0.80 -9.67
CA VAL A 111 -7.71 -0.91 -8.74
C VAL A 111 -7.76 0.36 -7.91
N ASP A 112 -8.92 1.02 -7.84
CA ASP A 112 -9.11 2.16 -6.95
C ASP A 112 -9.40 1.72 -5.50
N LEU A 113 -9.39 2.68 -4.59
CA LEU A 113 -9.59 2.42 -3.16
C LEU A 113 -10.98 1.84 -2.84
N MET A 114 -12.01 2.22 -3.59
CA MET A 114 -13.36 1.69 -3.33
C MET A 114 -13.44 0.21 -3.66
N TRP A 115 -12.90 -0.22 -4.80
CA TRP A 115 -12.86 -1.63 -5.15
C TRP A 115 -11.92 -2.43 -4.24
N SER A 116 -10.82 -1.85 -3.83
CA SER A 116 -9.87 -2.52 -2.95
C SER A 116 -10.42 -2.70 -1.52
N CYS A 117 -11.03 -1.66 -0.94
CA CYS A 117 -11.41 -1.62 0.46
C CYS A 117 -12.91 -1.83 0.69
N ALA A 118 -13.74 -1.04 0.01
CA ALA A 118 -15.18 -1.02 0.25
C ALA A 118 -15.97 -1.82 -0.77
N ARG A 119 -15.42 -2.06 -1.97
CA ARG A 119 -16.06 -2.77 -3.08
C ARG A 119 -17.47 -2.26 -3.40
N ASN A 120 -17.64 -0.95 -3.32
CA ASN A 120 -18.88 -0.30 -3.69
C ASN A 120 -18.85 -0.02 -5.20
N ALA A 121 -19.84 -0.50 -5.91
CA ALA A 121 -20.08 -0.08 -7.27
C ALA A 121 -20.41 1.42 -7.32
N PRO A 122 -20.17 2.10 -8.46
CA PRO A 122 -20.72 3.42 -8.70
C PRO A 122 -22.23 3.45 -8.42
N ALA A 123 -22.75 4.59 -7.96
CA ALA A 123 -24.15 4.72 -7.52
C ALA A 123 -25.21 4.36 -8.60
N ASP A 124 -24.82 4.43 -9.87
CA ASP A 124 -25.64 4.06 -11.02
C ASP A 124 -25.54 2.56 -11.39
N TRP A 125 -24.72 1.79 -10.69
CA TRP A 125 -24.58 0.35 -10.89
C TRP A 125 -25.41 -0.43 -9.86
N THR A 126 -26.72 -0.33 -9.96
CA THR A 126 -27.67 -0.93 -9.00
C THR A 126 -27.55 -2.44 -8.82
N VAL A 127 -26.90 -3.11 -9.75
CA VAL A 127 -26.72 -4.58 -9.74
C VAL A 127 -25.51 -5.01 -8.88
N PHE A 128 -24.55 -4.11 -8.65
CA PHE A 128 -23.34 -4.36 -7.89
C PHE A 128 -23.40 -3.71 -6.51
N GLU A 129 -24.57 -3.68 -5.90
CA GLU A 129 -24.69 -3.21 -4.51
C GLU A 129 -23.63 -3.88 -3.67
N GLY A 130 -22.60 -3.08 -3.35
CA GLY A 130 -21.33 -3.55 -2.92
C GLY A 130 -21.37 -4.31 -1.61
N LYS A 131 -21.16 -5.60 -1.69
CA LYS A 131 -20.91 -6.46 -0.53
C LYS A 131 -19.41 -6.48 -0.19
N GLY A 132 -18.76 -5.33 -0.26
CA GLY A 132 -17.35 -5.21 0.08
C GLY A 132 -17.10 -5.18 1.57
N CYS A 133 -15.83 -5.34 1.98
CA CYS A 133 -15.46 -5.44 3.39
C CYS A 133 -15.89 -4.21 4.19
N HIS A 134 -15.67 -3.01 3.67
CA HIS A 134 -16.03 -1.73 4.30
C HIS A 134 -17.27 -1.08 3.66
N SER A 135 -18.22 -1.89 3.20
CA SER A 135 -19.47 -1.39 2.63
C SER A 135 -20.59 -1.32 3.65
N GLN A 136 -21.60 -0.51 3.36
CA GLN A 136 -22.82 -0.39 4.17
C GLN A 136 -23.61 -1.70 4.32
N TYR A 137 -23.30 -2.71 3.50
CA TYR A 137 -23.96 -4.02 3.53
C TYR A 137 -23.21 -5.05 4.39
N THR A 138 -22.09 -4.66 4.97
CA THR A 138 -21.31 -5.53 5.85
C THR A 138 -21.73 -5.29 7.30
N SER A 139 -22.75 -6.01 7.74
CA SER A 139 -23.47 -5.82 9.03
C SER A 139 -22.63 -6.02 10.31
N LYS A 140 -21.33 -6.29 10.19
CA LYS A 140 -20.44 -6.59 11.33
C LYS A 140 -19.39 -5.51 11.60
N LEU A 141 -19.36 -4.44 10.83
CA LEU A 141 -18.40 -3.37 11.03
C LEU A 141 -19.00 -2.26 11.90
N GLU A 142 -18.17 -1.65 12.70
CA GLU A 142 -18.51 -0.42 13.41
C GLU A 142 -18.85 0.69 12.42
N GLU A 143 -19.74 1.60 12.77
CA GLU A 143 -20.24 2.66 11.88
C GLU A 143 -19.12 3.49 11.25
N GLY A 144 -18.04 3.77 11.99
CA GLY A 144 -16.87 4.50 11.52
C GLY A 144 -16.01 3.76 10.48
N LEU A 145 -16.24 2.46 10.25
CA LEU A 145 -15.50 1.63 9.31
C LEU A 145 -16.28 1.38 8.01
N VAL A 146 -17.42 2.02 7.83
CA VAL A 146 -18.22 1.95 6.60
C VAL A 146 -17.93 3.15 5.73
N TYR A 147 -17.38 2.90 4.54
CA TYR A 147 -17.00 3.96 3.61
C TYR A 147 -18.04 4.13 2.51
N LYS A 148 -18.46 5.36 2.31
CA LYS A 148 -19.47 5.75 1.30
C LYS A 148 -18.83 6.21 -0.01
N ASP A 149 -17.61 6.72 0.06
CA ASP A 149 -16.90 7.26 -1.10
C ASP A 149 -15.37 7.08 -0.96
N GLN A 150 -14.68 7.31 -2.06
CA GLN A 150 -13.24 7.15 -2.15
C GLN A 150 -12.44 8.12 -1.28
N LYS A 151 -12.99 9.31 -1.02
CA LYS A 151 -12.32 10.32 -0.17
C LYS A 151 -12.30 9.88 1.28
N GLN A 152 -13.34 9.19 1.75
CA GLN A 152 -13.37 8.61 3.08
C GLN A 152 -12.32 7.50 3.23
N VAL A 153 -12.25 6.57 2.26
CA VAL A 153 -11.21 5.52 2.26
C VAL A 153 -9.81 6.14 2.24
N TYR A 154 -9.61 7.13 1.39
CA TYR A 154 -8.35 7.87 1.32
C TYR A 154 -8.01 8.55 2.63
N GLY A 155 -8.99 9.19 3.27
CA GLY A 155 -8.81 9.84 4.56
C GLY A 155 -8.32 8.89 5.64
N GLU A 156 -8.85 7.66 5.69
CA GLU A 156 -8.38 6.63 6.63
C GLU A 156 -6.98 6.11 6.23
N LEU A 157 -6.75 5.87 4.96
CA LEU A 157 -5.46 5.39 4.47
C LEU A 157 -4.32 6.37 4.81
N VAL A 158 -4.53 7.67 4.61
CA VAL A 158 -3.49 8.67 4.91
C VAL A 158 -3.20 8.83 6.40
N LYS A 159 -4.15 8.56 7.29
CA LYS A 159 -3.90 8.52 8.74
C LYS A 159 -2.86 7.44 9.08
N TRP A 160 -2.86 6.33 8.37
CA TRP A 160 -1.86 5.27 8.55
C TRP A 160 -0.55 5.59 7.83
N GLN A 161 -0.64 6.14 6.62
CA GLN A 161 0.54 6.35 5.79
C GLN A 161 1.39 7.54 6.18
N ASN A 162 0.76 8.65 6.58
CA ASN A 162 1.49 9.89 6.82
C ASN A 162 2.53 9.77 7.96
N PRO A 163 2.21 9.21 9.14
CA PRO A 163 3.20 9.04 10.20
C PRO A 163 4.40 8.18 9.75
N ILE A 164 4.14 7.13 8.95
CA ILE A 164 5.20 6.26 8.44
C ILE A 164 6.07 6.99 7.41
N LYS A 165 5.47 7.77 6.50
CA LYS A 165 6.20 8.56 5.50
C LYS A 165 7.06 9.66 6.15
N GLU A 166 6.53 10.32 7.16
CA GLU A 166 7.25 11.36 7.91
C GLU A 166 8.42 10.75 8.68
N GLY A 167 8.17 9.70 9.47
CA GLY A 167 9.22 9.00 10.21
C GLY A 167 10.30 8.41 9.29
N TYR A 168 9.94 7.87 8.14
CA TYR A 168 10.90 7.42 7.13
C TYR A 168 11.82 8.56 6.65
N LYS A 169 11.25 9.73 6.32
CA LYS A 169 12.05 10.90 5.89
C LYS A 169 13.00 11.39 6.98
N GLU A 170 12.52 11.42 8.23
CA GLU A 170 13.33 11.80 9.38
C GLU A 170 14.53 10.86 9.56
N ILE A 171 14.30 9.54 9.48
CA ILE A 171 15.35 8.53 9.60
C ILE A 171 16.37 8.66 8.49
N ARG A 172 15.94 8.77 7.23
CA ARG A 172 16.85 8.96 6.07
C ARG A 172 17.70 10.21 6.24
N GLY A 173 17.08 11.33 6.60
CA GLY A 173 17.82 12.57 6.86
C GLY A 173 18.78 12.49 8.05
N ALA A 174 18.41 11.77 9.10
CA ALA A 174 19.26 11.58 10.28
C ALA A 174 20.45 10.67 9.97
N THR A 175 20.24 9.54 9.29
CA THR A 175 21.34 8.63 8.89
C THR A 175 22.31 9.31 7.94
N GLU A 176 21.85 10.14 7.03
CA GLU A 176 22.70 10.93 6.15
C GLU A 176 23.56 11.93 6.95
N ARG A 177 22.96 12.67 7.89
CA ARG A 177 23.71 13.59 8.76
C ARG A 177 24.74 12.87 9.62
N ILE A 178 24.40 11.71 10.17
CA ILE A 178 25.33 10.89 10.97
C ILE A 178 26.52 10.44 10.13
N ASN A 179 26.28 9.98 8.90
CA ASN A 179 27.36 9.57 8.00
C ASN A 179 28.32 10.72 7.71
N LYS A 180 27.82 11.93 7.43
CA LYS A 180 28.66 13.14 7.26
C LYS A 180 29.46 13.48 8.50
N LEU A 181 28.86 13.34 9.68
CA LEU A 181 29.56 13.58 10.96
C LEU A 181 30.63 12.53 11.25
N LEU A 182 30.42 11.27 10.85
CA LEU A 182 31.42 10.20 10.97
C LEU A 182 32.70 10.48 10.18
N GLU A 183 32.63 11.23 9.11
CA GLU A 183 33.82 11.60 8.30
C GLU A 183 34.74 12.59 9.04
N VAL A 184 34.15 13.46 9.86
CA VAL A 184 34.88 14.57 10.51
C VAL A 184 35.09 14.41 12.03
N THR A 185 34.37 13.47 12.65
CA THR A 185 34.44 13.23 14.08
C THR A 185 35.50 12.15 14.39
N ARG A 186 36.45 12.45 15.29
CA ARG A 186 37.42 11.46 15.79
C ARG A 186 36.72 10.59 16.83
N LEU A 187 36.53 9.35 16.50
CA LEU A 187 36.05 8.31 17.41
C LEU A 187 37.11 7.22 17.53
N ASP A 188 37.17 6.57 18.66
CA ASP A 188 37.90 5.32 18.74
C ASP A 188 37.24 4.23 17.89
N ARG A 189 37.94 3.08 17.77
CA ARG A 189 37.48 1.98 16.92
C ARG A 189 36.13 1.43 17.37
N ASP A 190 35.91 1.29 18.66
CA ASP A 190 34.70 0.68 19.21
C ASP A 190 33.50 1.62 19.07
N GLN A 191 33.70 2.90 19.38
CA GLN A 191 32.71 3.95 19.16
C GLN A 191 32.28 4.03 17.68
N ARG A 192 33.26 4.03 16.77
CA ARG A 192 32.96 4.05 15.33
C ARG A 192 32.18 2.82 14.88
N THR A 193 32.57 1.65 15.38
CA THR A 193 31.85 0.39 15.05
C THR A 193 30.41 0.42 15.56
N GLN A 194 30.18 0.94 16.79
CA GLN A 194 28.82 1.06 17.33
C GLN A 194 27.96 2.04 16.52
N VAL A 195 28.49 3.21 16.16
CA VAL A 195 27.75 4.17 15.33
C VAL A 195 27.38 3.55 13.98
N LEU A 196 28.32 2.90 13.31
CA LEU A 196 28.06 2.22 12.04
C LEU A 196 26.99 1.14 12.17
N SER A 197 27.02 0.34 13.24
CA SER A 197 25.99 -0.67 13.51
C SER A 197 24.60 -0.06 13.68
N TYR A 198 24.47 1.04 14.43
CA TYR A 198 23.18 1.71 14.58
C TYR A 198 22.68 2.33 13.28
N VAL A 199 23.56 2.91 12.48
CA VAL A 199 23.22 3.46 11.16
C VAL A 199 22.77 2.35 10.21
N ASP A 200 23.44 1.20 10.22
CA ASP A 200 23.08 0.05 9.40
C ASP A 200 21.69 -0.49 9.77
N LEU A 201 21.42 -0.70 11.07
CA LEU A 201 20.10 -1.11 11.53
C LEU A 201 18.98 -0.12 11.15
N ALA A 202 19.27 1.18 11.26
CA ALA A 202 18.33 2.23 10.87
C ALA A 202 18.06 2.21 9.36
N THR A 203 19.11 2.01 8.56
CA THR A 203 19.03 1.94 7.10
C THR A 203 18.24 0.70 6.65
N GLN A 204 18.48 -0.47 7.24
CA GLN A 204 17.75 -1.69 6.92
C GLN A 204 16.25 -1.55 7.16
N ILE A 205 15.84 -0.90 8.24
CA ILE A 205 14.42 -0.66 8.53
C ILE A 205 13.82 0.35 7.52
N ALA A 206 14.54 1.43 7.21
CA ALA A 206 14.10 2.38 6.20
C ALA A 206 13.97 1.73 4.81
N ASP A 207 14.91 0.87 4.43
CA ASP A 207 14.86 0.10 3.18
C ASP A 207 13.68 -0.88 3.14
N MET A 208 13.37 -1.53 4.26
CA MET A 208 12.20 -2.40 4.38
C MET A 208 10.91 -1.61 4.14
N ILE A 209 10.75 -0.44 4.77
CA ILE A 209 9.56 0.41 4.62
C ILE A 209 9.39 0.85 3.15
N GLU A 210 10.49 1.28 2.52
CA GLU A 210 10.48 1.72 1.13
C GLU A 210 10.16 0.58 0.17
N LYS A 211 10.77 -0.60 0.35
CA LYS A 211 10.54 -1.80 -0.47
C LYS A 211 9.14 -2.37 -0.30
N ASP A 212 8.59 -2.31 0.92
CA ASP A 212 7.19 -2.69 1.15
C ASP A 212 6.23 -1.80 0.36
N GLY A 213 6.47 -0.50 0.32
CA GLY A 213 5.75 0.46 -0.51
C GLY A 213 4.31 0.77 -0.08
N SER A 214 3.77 0.06 0.93
CA SER A 214 2.42 0.28 1.43
C SER A 214 2.30 1.47 2.38
N TRP A 215 3.44 1.91 2.93
CA TRP A 215 3.52 2.98 3.91
C TRP A 215 2.66 2.75 5.15
N GLY A 216 2.58 1.51 5.61
CA GLY A 216 1.81 1.09 6.77
C GLY A 216 0.45 0.45 6.46
N ALA A 217 -0.03 0.46 5.21
CA ALA A 217 -1.29 -0.20 4.87
C ALA A 217 -1.23 -1.73 5.05
N HIS A 218 -0.06 -2.35 4.88
CA HIS A 218 0.13 -3.78 5.14
C HIS A 218 0.15 -4.14 6.62
N ALA A 219 0.80 -3.33 7.47
CA ALA A 219 0.90 -3.60 8.91
C ALA A 219 1.29 -2.32 9.67
N HIS A 220 0.31 -1.48 9.99
CA HIS A 220 0.52 -0.14 10.56
C HIS A 220 1.26 -0.18 11.91
N ASN A 221 0.77 -0.98 12.86
CA ASN A 221 1.33 -1.04 14.19
C ASN A 221 2.78 -1.58 14.18
N TYR A 222 3.04 -2.60 13.36
CA TYR A 222 4.39 -3.12 13.17
C TYR A 222 5.34 -2.05 12.62
N MET A 223 4.94 -1.34 11.57
CA MET A 223 5.74 -0.26 10.98
C MET A 223 6.03 0.86 11.97
N THR A 224 5.03 1.27 12.75
CA THR A 224 5.18 2.28 13.81
C THR A 224 6.19 1.85 14.87
N GLN A 225 6.12 0.59 15.33
CA GLN A 225 7.08 0.04 16.28
C GLN A 225 8.50 0.00 15.70
N ARG A 226 8.66 -0.37 14.43
CA ARG A 226 9.95 -0.37 13.74
C ARG A 226 10.55 1.03 13.61
N LEU A 227 9.72 2.03 13.29
CA LEU A 227 10.15 3.42 13.27
C LEU A 227 10.63 3.91 14.64
N ALA A 228 9.88 3.61 15.69
CA ALA A 228 10.28 3.99 17.06
C ALA A 228 11.61 3.34 17.48
N ALA A 229 11.81 2.07 17.15
CA ALA A 229 13.10 1.39 17.38
C ALA A 229 14.23 2.07 16.60
N THR A 230 13.97 2.49 15.37
CA THR A 230 14.96 3.15 14.49
C THR A 230 15.33 4.54 15.02
N GLN A 231 14.37 5.32 15.51
CA GLN A 231 14.64 6.60 16.16
C GLN A 231 15.59 6.43 17.36
N ASN A 232 15.43 5.35 18.13
CA ASN A 232 16.33 5.04 19.23
C ASN A 232 17.76 4.70 18.74
N TYR A 233 17.92 3.99 17.63
CA TYR A 233 19.25 3.73 17.04
C TYR A 233 19.90 5.02 16.58
N VAL A 234 19.18 5.88 15.87
CA VAL A 234 19.66 7.19 15.43
C VAL A 234 20.09 8.05 16.62
N ARG A 235 19.29 8.10 17.69
CA ARG A 235 19.62 8.84 18.91
C ARG A 235 20.92 8.32 19.55
N LYS A 236 21.07 7.01 19.71
CA LYS A 236 22.28 6.39 20.26
C LYS A 236 23.53 6.70 19.43
N ALA A 237 23.41 6.63 18.10
CA ALA A 237 24.50 7.00 17.21
C ALA A 237 24.91 8.47 17.37
N GLN A 238 23.94 9.36 17.51
CA GLN A 238 24.18 10.79 17.71
C GLN A 238 24.85 11.08 19.08
N GLU A 239 24.43 10.41 20.14
CA GLU A 239 25.02 10.54 21.49
C GLU A 239 26.51 10.19 21.48
N ILE A 240 26.91 9.12 20.80
CA ILE A 240 28.31 8.72 20.66
C ILE A 240 29.10 9.78 19.87
N LEU A 241 28.54 10.31 18.79
CA LEU A 241 29.19 11.36 18.01
C LEU A 241 29.36 12.65 18.80
N ASP A 242 28.37 13.03 19.59
CA ASP A 242 28.44 14.25 20.42
C ASP A 242 29.46 14.09 21.55
N ALA A 243 29.52 12.95 22.20
CA ALA A 243 30.56 12.64 23.19
C ALA A 243 31.97 12.73 22.58
N GLY A 244 32.16 12.24 21.35
CA GLY A 244 33.44 12.36 20.64
C GLY A 244 33.85 13.79 20.30
N LYS A 245 32.89 14.70 20.09
CA LYS A 245 33.17 16.14 19.90
C LYS A 245 33.71 16.82 21.18
N PHE A 246 33.14 16.47 22.32
CA PHE A 246 33.54 17.07 23.62
C PHE A 246 34.87 16.55 24.12
N SER A 247 35.30 15.38 23.72
CA SER A 247 36.61 14.83 24.05
C SER A 247 37.79 15.68 23.52
N LYS A 248 37.55 16.56 22.53
CA LYS A 248 38.60 17.46 21.98
C LYS A 248 38.81 18.74 22.75
N THR A 249 37.87 19.14 23.61
CA THR A 249 38.05 20.38 24.43
C THR A 249 38.80 20.16 25.73
N ALA A 250 39.15 18.89 26.03
CA ALA A 250 39.91 18.51 27.23
C ALA A 250 41.43 18.34 26.98
N VAL A 251 41.94 18.66 25.81
CA VAL A 251 43.39 18.60 25.51
C VAL A 251 43.98 20.01 25.58
N ASP A 252 44.40 20.33 26.79
CA ASP A 252 45.63 20.99 27.17
C ASP A 252 45.83 22.47 26.80
N PRO A 253 45.64 23.38 27.77
CA PRO A 253 46.12 24.76 27.65
C PRO A 253 47.60 24.94 28.03
N LEU A 254 48.38 23.84 28.11
CA LEU A 254 49.80 23.93 28.48
C LEU A 254 50.68 23.03 27.61
N LYS A 255 50.96 23.47 26.41
CA LYS A 255 52.25 23.29 25.73
C LYS A 255 52.47 24.39 24.71
#